data_777e59e073793587f6f8dadc907170a2
#
_entry.id   777e59e073793587f6f8dadc907170a2
#
_cell.length_a   1.000
_cell.length_b   1.000
_cell.length_c   1.000
_cell.angle_alpha   90.00
_cell.angle_beta   90.00
_cell.angle_gamma   90.00
#
_symmetry.space_group_name_H-M   'P 1'
#
loop_
_entity.id
_entity.type
_entity.pdbx_description
1 polymer ?
#
loop_
_entity_poly.entity_id
_entity_poly.type
_entity_poly.pdbx_seq_one_letter_code
_entity_poly.pdbx_strand_id
1 'polypeptide(L)'
;MTRPRYVLVTAAYNEERHIADTLRSVASQSVLPHRWVIVSDGSTDRTDDIVIEWAKRHPFIELLRVQRSAEHSFSAKVRALRQGFARVADLEYDFIGVLDADISFEPDYFQRLLEHFSNEPRLGIAGGNIQQLVDGVVIPRIKDLSSVAGAVQFLRRECFEQTGGLPALRYGGEDAAMEITARMHGWRTQTFPELK
;
A
#
# COMPACT_ATOMS: atom_id res chain seq x y z
N MET A 1 2.18 13.94 22.69
CA MET A 1 1.73 13.84 21.28
C MET A 1 1.18 12.45 21.08
N THR A 2 -0.01 12.30 20.52
CA THR A 2 -0.58 11.00 20.16
C THR A 2 0.25 10.38 19.05
N ARG A 3 0.48 9.05 19.12
CA ARG A 3 1.22 8.32 18.10
C ARG A 3 0.43 8.40 16.78
N PRO A 4 1.06 8.70 15.63
CA PRO A 4 0.35 8.79 14.36
C PRO A 4 -0.28 7.43 13.99
N ARG A 5 -1.51 7.46 13.49
CA ARG A 5 -2.26 6.28 13.05
C ARG A 5 -2.16 6.14 11.54
N TYR A 6 -2.01 4.93 11.07
CA TYR A 6 -2.07 4.66 9.65
C TYR A 6 -2.95 3.46 9.32
N VAL A 7 -3.47 3.45 8.11
CA VAL A 7 -4.25 2.37 7.53
C VAL A 7 -3.56 1.85 6.27
N LEU A 8 -3.78 0.58 5.95
CA LEU A 8 -3.26 -0.04 4.73
C LEU A 8 -4.40 -0.59 3.89
N VAL A 9 -4.23 -0.53 2.57
CA VAL A 9 -5.13 -1.16 1.60
C VAL A 9 -4.31 -1.95 0.59
N THR A 10 -4.69 -3.19 0.36
CA THR A 10 -4.07 -4.11 -0.59
C THR A 10 -5.14 -4.71 -1.49
N ALA A 11 -4.92 -4.70 -2.80
CA ALA A 11 -5.70 -5.49 -3.74
C ALA A 11 -4.98 -6.83 -3.98
N ALA A 12 -5.69 -7.94 -3.86
CA ALA A 12 -5.15 -9.28 -4.06
C ALA A 12 -6.00 -10.07 -5.06
N TYR A 13 -5.33 -10.80 -5.96
CA TYR A 13 -5.96 -11.75 -6.87
C TYR A 13 -5.05 -12.94 -7.14
N ASN A 14 -5.40 -14.10 -6.57
CA ASN A 14 -4.64 -15.34 -6.70
C ASN A 14 -3.17 -15.21 -6.24
N GLU A 15 -2.99 -14.76 -4.99
CA GLU A 15 -1.70 -14.48 -4.36
C GLU A 15 -1.33 -15.53 -3.28
N GLU A 16 -1.88 -16.74 -3.35
CA GLU A 16 -1.62 -17.80 -2.34
C GLU A 16 -0.14 -18.08 -2.10
N ARG A 17 0.71 -17.80 -3.09
CA ARG A 17 2.16 -18.04 -3.01
C ARG A 17 2.91 -16.99 -2.19
N HIS A 18 2.40 -15.75 -2.15
CA HIS A 18 3.15 -14.59 -1.63
C HIS A 18 2.46 -13.91 -0.46
N ILE A 19 1.12 -13.92 -0.41
CA ILE A 19 0.35 -13.16 0.57
C ILE A 19 0.72 -13.48 2.02
N ALA A 20 1.13 -14.73 2.32
CA ALA A 20 1.54 -15.13 3.67
C ALA A 20 2.81 -14.41 4.15
N ASP A 21 3.76 -14.14 3.23
CA ASP A 21 5.00 -13.42 3.55
C ASP A 21 4.73 -11.93 3.75
N THR A 22 3.85 -11.34 2.93
CA THR A 22 3.37 -9.96 3.11
C THR A 22 2.66 -9.80 4.45
N LEU A 23 1.74 -10.72 4.79
CA LEU A 23 1.03 -10.72 6.07
C LEU A 23 1.99 -10.79 7.26
N ARG A 24 2.99 -11.67 7.18
CA ARG A 24 4.02 -11.84 8.22
C ARG A 24 4.84 -10.57 8.39
N SER A 25 5.28 -9.95 7.29
CA SER A 25 6.13 -8.77 7.34
C SER A 25 5.40 -7.56 7.93
N VAL A 26 4.11 -7.38 7.63
CA VAL A 26 3.30 -6.30 8.22
C VAL A 26 2.97 -6.61 9.68
N ALA A 27 2.63 -7.86 10.02
CA ALA A 27 2.31 -8.24 11.40
C ALA A 27 3.52 -8.19 12.35
N SER A 28 4.74 -8.22 11.82
CA SER A 28 5.99 -8.10 12.60
C SER A 28 6.50 -6.65 12.73
N GLN A 29 5.79 -5.66 12.20
CA GLN A 29 6.23 -4.27 12.27
C GLN A 29 6.24 -3.73 13.70
N SER A 30 7.24 -2.90 14.02
CA SER A 30 7.37 -2.20 15.32
C SER A 30 6.22 -1.22 15.58
N VAL A 31 5.60 -0.71 14.51
CA VAL A 31 4.39 0.09 14.54
C VAL A 31 3.36 -0.58 13.65
N LEU A 32 2.31 -1.14 14.27
CA LEU A 32 1.24 -1.81 13.53
C LEU A 32 0.23 -0.82 12.93
N PRO A 33 -0.40 -1.15 11.79
CA PRO A 33 -1.48 -0.34 11.24
C PRO A 33 -2.70 -0.35 12.16
N HIS A 34 -3.44 0.75 12.17
CA HIS A 34 -4.74 0.81 12.84
C HIS A 34 -5.77 -0.11 12.17
N ARG A 35 -5.72 -0.21 10.83
CA ARG A 35 -6.52 -1.13 10.01
C ARG A 35 -5.75 -1.49 8.73
N TRP A 36 -5.86 -2.72 8.31
CA TRP A 36 -5.38 -3.19 7.01
C TRP A 36 -6.50 -3.94 6.30
N VAL A 37 -7.01 -3.35 5.21
CA VAL A 37 -8.04 -3.95 4.38
C VAL A 37 -7.38 -4.63 3.18
N ILE A 38 -7.53 -5.95 3.10
CA ILE A 38 -7.10 -6.75 1.97
C ILE A 38 -8.33 -7.04 1.12
N VAL A 39 -8.35 -6.48 -0.08
CA VAL A 39 -9.47 -6.62 -1.01
C VAL A 39 -9.17 -7.76 -1.97
N SER A 40 -9.86 -8.88 -1.81
CA SER A 40 -9.79 -10.02 -2.72
C SER A 40 -10.70 -9.77 -3.92
N ASP A 41 -10.09 -9.56 -5.09
CA ASP A 41 -10.79 -9.29 -6.37
C ASP A 41 -11.17 -10.61 -7.08
N GLY A 42 -11.98 -11.43 -6.41
CA GLY A 42 -12.45 -12.71 -6.94
C GLY A 42 -11.38 -13.79 -7.01
N SER A 43 -10.49 -13.88 -6.03
CA SER A 43 -9.51 -14.98 -5.93
C SER A 43 -10.19 -16.34 -5.92
N THR A 44 -9.59 -17.30 -6.61
CA THR A 44 -10.08 -18.68 -6.76
C THR A 44 -9.13 -19.71 -6.14
N ASP A 45 -7.96 -19.26 -5.69
CA ASP A 45 -6.97 -20.04 -4.97
C ASP A 45 -7.14 -19.91 -3.44
N ARG A 46 -6.12 -20.24 -2.66
CA ARG A 46 -6.15 -20.17 -1.20
C ARG A 46 -5.89 -18.79 -0.59
N THR A 47 -5.82 -17.73 -1.40
CA THR A 47 -5.56 -16.35 -0.92
C THR A 47 -6.48 -15.97 0.22
N ASP A 48 -7.79 -16.14 0.02
CA ASP A 48 -8.80 -15.77 1.01
C ASP A 48 -8.66 -16.55 2.32
N ASP A 49 -8.43 -17.86 2.23
CA ASP A 49 -8.29 -18.72 3.40
C ASP A 49 -7.07 -18.31 4.25
N ILE A 50 -5.96 -17.98 3.58
CA ILE A 50 -4.75 -17.51 4.25
C ILE A 50 -5.02 -16.20 4.99
N VAL A 51 -5.66 -15.23 4.34
CA VAL A 51 -5.98 -13.94 4.98
C VAL A 51 -6.92 -14.12 6.17
N ILE A 52 -7.95 -14.97 6.06
CA ILE A 52 -8.88 -15.27 7.16
C ILE A 52 -8.13 -15.85 8.36
N GLU A 53 -7.22 -16.77 8.16
CA GLU A 53 -6.43 -17.37 9.26
C GLU A 53 -5.56 -16.32 9.98
N TRP A 54 -5.01 -15.36 9.25
CA TRP A 54 -4.25 -14.26 9.82
C TRP A 54 -5.15 -13.26 10.56
N ALA A 55 -6.31 -12.92 10.02
CA ALA A 55 -7.27 -12.01 10.63
C ALA A 55 -7.79 -12.52 11.99
N LYS A 56 -7.89 -13.84 12.21
CA LYS A 56 -8.23 -14.41 13.51
C LYS A 56 -7.23 -14.05 14.62
N ARG A 57 -5.96 -13.88 14.28
CA ARG A 57 -4.85 -13.60 15.22
C ARG A 57 -4.47 -12.13 15.27
N HIS A 58 -4.81 -11.37 14.22
CA HIS A 58 -4.45 -9.96 14.04
C HIS A 58 -5.70 -9.14 13.75
N PRO A 59 -6.38 -8.58 14.76
CA PRO A 59 -7.68 -7.90 14.62
C PRO A 59 -7.65 -6.64 13.73
N PHE A 60 -6.47 -6.13 13.41
CA PHE A 60 -6.32 -5.01 12.48
C PHE A 60 -6.43 -5.44 11.00
N ILE A 61 -6.37 -6.75 10.68
CA ILE A 61 -6.51 -7.30 9.33
C ILE A 61 -7.97 -7.57 9.03
N GLU A 62 -8.43 -7.10 7.89
CA GLU A 62 -9.79 -7.30 7.39
C GLU A 62 -9.76 -7.80 5.95
N LEU A 63 -10.43 -8.92 5.65
CA LEU A 63 -10.66 -9.39 4.29
C LEU A 63 -11.96 -8.79 3.75
N LEU A 64 -11.88 -8.08 2.64
CA LEU A 64 -13.02 -7.63 1.86
C LEU A 64 -13.07 -8.39 0.54
N ARG A 65 -14.10 -9.20 0.33
CA ARG A 65 -14.32 -9.90 -0.94
C ARG A 65 -15.13 -9.06 -1.89
N VAL A 66 -14.65 -8.92 -3.11
CA VAL A 66 -15.38 -8.24 -4.19
C VAL A 66 -15.52 -9.17 -5.38
N GLN A 67 -16.56 -8.97 -6.18
CA GLN A 67 -16.71 -9.73 -7.42
C GLN A 67 -15.83 -9.11 -8.50
N ARG A 68 -15.00 -9.94 -9.12
CA ARG A 68 -14.17 -9.52 -10.23
C ARG A 68 -15.03 -9.06 -11.40
N SER A 69 -14.73 -7.88 -11.93
CA SER A 69 -15.35 -7.43 -13.18
C SER A 69 -14.88 -8.29 -14.35
N ALA A 70 -15.78 -8.61 -15.28
CA ALA A 70 -15.45 -9.36 -16.49
C ALA A 70 -14.43 -8.63 -17.41
N GLU A 71 -14.25 -7.32 -17.23
CA GLU A 71 -13.26 -6.55 -17.96
C GLU A 71 -11.86 -6.77 -17.38
N HIS A 72 -11.02 -7.48 -18.13
CA HIS A 72 -9.59 -7.55 -17.88
C HIS A 72 -8.94 -6.20 -18.22
N SER A 73 -8.75 -5.33 -17.20
CA SER A 73 -8.09 -4.04 -17.39
C SER A 73 -7.25 -3.70 -16.16
N PHE A 74 -6.20 -2.90 -16.34
CA PHE A 74 -5.42 -2.32 -15.24
C PHE A 74 -6.29 -1.60 -14.21
N SER A 75 -7.45 -1.10 -14.63
CA SER A 75 -8.45 -0.49 -13.74
C SER A 75 -9.08 -1.46 -12.73
N ALA A 76 -8.92 -2.79 -12.88
CA ALA A 76 -9.46 -3.77 -11.91
C ALA A 76 -8.79 -3.61 -10.54
N LYS A 77 -7.45 -3.49 -10.50
CA LYS A 77 -6.69 -3.22 -9.26
C LYS A 77 -7.18 -1.93 -8.59
N VAL A 78 -7.33 -0.85 -9.36
CA VAL A 78 -7.80 0.45 -8.82
C VAL A 78 -9.23 0.35 -8.30
N ARG A 79 -10.12 -0.38 -8.99
CA ARG A 79 -11.49 -0.61 -8.51
C ARG A 79 -11.51 -1.36 -7.17
N ALA A 80 -10.69 -2.40 -7.05
CA ALA A 80 -10.55 -3.14 -5.80
C ALA A 80 -10.01 -2.22 -4.68
N LEU A 81 -8.93 -1.47 -4.93
CA LEU A 81 -8.38 -0.51 -3.98
C LEU A 81 -9.41 0.53 -3.53
N ARG A 82 -10.23 1.05 -4.44
CA ARG A 82 -11.30 2.01 -4.11
C ARG A 82 -12.34 1.42 -3.15
N GLN A 83 -12.67 0.13 -3.25
CA GLN A 83 -13.52 -0.53 -2.26
C GLN A 83 -12.84 -0.58 -0.88
N GLY A 84 -11.53 -0.86 -0.86
CA GLY A 84 -10.74 -0.80 0.37
C GLY A 84 -10.66 0.60 0.97
N PHE A 85 -10.48 1.63 0.15
CA PHE A 85 -10.48 3.04 0.61
C PHE A 85 -11.83 3.43 1.20
N ALA A 86 -12.93 3.04 0.57
CA ALA A 86 -14.28 3.29 1.10
C ALA A 86 -14.48 2.61 2.48
N ARG A 87 -13.84 1.43 2.70
CA ARG A 87 -13.94 0.70 3.97
C ARG A 87 -13.22 1.39 5.13
N VAL A 88 -12.22 2.22 4.85
CA VAL A 88 -11.45 2.96 5.87
C VAL A 88 -11.80 4.45 5.93
N ALA A 89 -12.69 4.95 5.07
CA ALA A 89 -12.97 6.38 4.92
C ALA A 89 -13.43 7.06 6.21
N ASP A 90 -14.26 6.37 7.02
CA ASP A 90 -14.82 6.90 8.28
C ASP A 90 -13.90 6.70 9.48
N LEU A 91 -12.72 6.08 9.30
CA LEU A 91 -11.75 5.90 10.37
C LEU A 91 -10.91 7.17 10.57
N GLU A 92 -10.49 7.38 11.81
CA GLU A 92 -9.49 8.41 12.11
C GLU A 92 -8.09 7.87 11.87
N TYR A 93 -7.38 8.41 10.88
CA TYR A 93 -5.98 8.10 10.57
C TYR A 93 -5.27 9.32 9.99
N ASP A 94 -3.94 9.32 10.11
CA ASP A 94 -3.08 10.38 9.60
C ASP A 94 -2.44 10.01 8.26
N PHE A 95 -2.27 8.69 8.01
CA PHE A 95 -1.60 8.17 6.82
C PHE A 95 -2.33 6.95 6.25
N ILE A 96 -2.25 6.80 4.93
CA ILE A 96 -2.78 5.65 4.20
C ILE A 96 -1.70 5.04 3.31
N GLY A 97 -1.53 3.71 3.37
CA GLY A 97 -0.61 2.97 2.52
C GLY A 97 -1.36 2.13 1.49
N VAL A 98 -0.84 2.13 0.27
CA VAL A 98 -1.20 1.18 -0.79
C VAL A 98 -0.07 0.18 -0.92
N LEU A 99 -0.37 -1.10 -0.68
CA LEU A 99 0.59 -2.18 -0.75
C LEU A 99 0.16 -3.24 -1.76
N ASP A 100 1.11 -3.76 -2.53
CA ASP A 100 0.88 -4.98 -3.29
C ASP A 100 0.89 -6.21 -2.38
N ALA A 101 0.29 -7.31 -2.83
CA ALA A 101 0.09 -8.51 -2.02
C ALA A 101 1.32 -9.45 -1.97
N ASP A 102 2.40 -9.09 -2.66
CA ASP A 102 3.63 -9.86 -2.85
C ASP A 102 4.90 -9.16 -2.33
N ILE A 103 4.74 -8.24 -1.35
CA ILE A 103 5.82 -7.42 -0.81
C ILE A 103 6.14 -7.82 0.62
N SER A 104 7.42 -7.73 0.98
CA SER A 104 7.90 -7.89 2.36
C SER A 104 8.73 -6.68 2.79
N PHE A 105 8.72 -6.39 4.08
CA PHE A 105 9.37 -5.23 4.69
C PHE A 105 10.27 -5.63 5.87
N GLU A 106 11.29 -4.84 6.15
CA GLU A 106 12.02 -4.90 7.41
C GLU A 106 11.11 -4.50 8.59
N PRO A 107 11.34 -5.02 9.82
CA PRO A 107 10.42 -4.84 10.95
C PRO A 107 10.21 -3.38 11.43
N ASP A 108 11.08 -2.46 11.07
CA ASP A 108 11.01 -1.04 11.42
C ASP A 108 10.60 -0.12 10.25
N TYR A 109 10.18 -0.70 9.12
CA TYR A 109 9.87 0.02 7.89
C TYR A 109 8.87 1.16 8.11
N PHE A 110 7.69 0.86 8.65
CA PHE A 110 6.66 1.90 8.87
C PHE A 110 7.05 2.89 9.97
N GLN A 111 7.78 2.47 11.00
CA GLN A 111 8.30 3.39 12.01
C GLN A 111 9.20 4.44 11.38
N ARG A 112 10.21 4.03 10.62
CA ARG A 112 11.16 4.93 9.93
C ARG A 112 10.47 5.80 8.90
N LEU A 113 9.51 5.25 8.18
CA LEU A 113 8.72 6.01 7.21
C LEU A 113 7.92 7.13 7.89
N LEU A 114 7.28 6.85 9.03
CA LEU A 114 6.57 7.85 9.84
C LEU A 114 7.52 8.93 10.40
N GLU A 115 8.76 8.58 10.75
CA GLU A 115 9.80 9.53 11.17
C GLU A 115 10.15 10.51 10.04
N HIS A 116 10.28 10.04 8.79
CA HIS A 116 10.47 10.92 7.62
C HIS A 116 9.30 11.90 7.46
N PHE A 117 8.06 11.43 7.55
CA PHE A 117 6.88 12.30 7.49
C PHE A 117 6.80 13.30 8.63
N SER A 118 7.26 12.95 9.83
CA SER A 118 7.32 13.86 10.98
C SER A 118 8.32 14.99 10.76
N ASN A 119 9.47 14.68 10.15
CA ASN A 119 10.55 15.63 9.89
C ASN A 119 10.27 16.54 8.69
N GLU A 120 9.34 16.14 7.82
CA GLU A 120 9.04 16.89 6.60
C GLU A 120 7.53 17.07 6.40
N PRO A 121 6.96 18.22 6.83
CA PRO A 121 5.53 18.49 6.72
C PRO A 121 4.99 18.51 5.28
N ARG A 122 5.83 18.79 4.28
CA ARG A 122 5.46 18.80 2.86
C ARG A 122 5.61 17.45 2.16
N LEU A 123 6.12 16.43 2.86
CA LEU A 123 6.17 15.07 2.32
C LEU A 123 4.73 14.54 2.22
N GLY A 124 4.25 14.36 1.01
CA GLY A 124 2.89 13.90 0.73
C GLY A 124 2.83 12.41 0.41
N ILE A 125 3.79 11.90 -0.38
CA ILE A 125 3.89 10.49 -0.78
C ILE A 125 5.31 10.01 -0.56
N ALA A 126 5.46 8.87 0.11
CA ALA A 126 6.76 8.25 0.29
C ALA A 126 6.68 6.72 0.25
N GLY A 127 7.82 6.09 0.06
CA GLY A 127 7.99 4.64 0.12
C GLY A 127 9.45 4.26 0.16
N GLY A 128 9.71 2.98 0.35
CA GLY A 128 11.04 2.40 0.31
C GLY A 128 11.47 1.98 -1.09
N ASN A 129 12.69 1.49 -1.15
CA ASN A 129 13.24 0.93 -2.38
C ASN A 129 12.76 -0.50 -2.59
N ILE A 130 12.05 -0.73 -3.69
CA ILE A 130 11.70 -2.08 -4.12
C ILE A 130 12.94 -2.79 -4.65
N GLN A 131 13.22 -3.94 -4.07
CA GLN A 131 14.20 -4.90 -4.54
C GLN A 131 13.47 -6.11 -5.14
N GLN A 132 13.84 -6.50 -6.34
CA GLN A 132 13.33 -7.72 -6.94
C GLN A 132 14.35 -8.84 -6.77
N LEU A 133 13.91 -9.95 -6.22
CA LEU A 133 14.72 -11.16 -6.16
C LEU A 133 14.50 -11.97 -7.45
N VAL A 134 15.52 -12.01 -8.31
CA VAL A 134 15.49 -12.81 -9.53
C VAL A 134 16.64 -13.83 -9.45
N ASP A 135 16.30 -15.11 -9.45
CA ASP A 135 17.27 -16.22 -9.35
C ASP A 135 18.26 -16.08 -8.18
N GLY A 136 17.77 -15.59 -7.02
CA GLY A 136 18.61 -15.36 -5.84
C GLY A 136 19.46 -14.09 -5.87
N VAL A 137 19.38 -13.29 -6.92
CA VAL A 137 20.08 -12.01 -7.06
C VAL A 137 19.13 -10.85 -6.77
N VAL A 138 19.53 -9.97 -5.87
CA VAL A 138 18.78 -8.75 -5.55
C VAL A 138 19.05 -7.69 -6.61
N ILE A 139 18.02 -7.30 -7.36
CA ILE A 139 18.09 -6.25 -8.38
C ILE A 139 17.38 -5.01 -7.83
N PRO A 140 18.10 -3.90 -7.55
CA PRO A 140 17.47 -2.64 -7.17
C PRO A 140 16.73 -2.02 -8.36
N ARG A 141 15.49 -1.57 -8.13
CA ARG A 141 14.64 -0.99 -9.18
C ARG A 141 14.64 0.54 -9.26
N ILE A 142 15.39 1.23 -8.42
CA ILE A 142 15.33 2.69 -8.36
C ILE A 142 16.04 3.31 -9.55
N LYS A 143 15.31 4.18 -10.24
CA LYS A 143 15.89 5.12 -11.24
C LYS A 143 15.71 6.58 -10.84
N ASP A 144 14.67 6.93 -10.09
CA ASP A 144 14.36 8.29 -9.69
C ASP A 144 13.83 8.29 -8.24
N LEU A 145 14.55 8.94 -7.33
CA LEU A 145 14.18 9.04 -5.92
C LEU A 145 12.99 9.98 -5.68
N SER A 146 12.60 10.78 -6.66
CA SER A 146 11.41 11.64 -6.57
C SER A 146 10.11 10.91 -6.94
N SER A 147 10.20 9.65 -7.40
CA SER A 147 9.04 8.79 -7.70
C SER A 147 8.99 7.62 -6.72
N VAL A 148 7.80 7.20 -6.36
CA VAL A 148 7.52 6.10 -5.43
C VAL A 148 6.82 4.97 -6.19
N ALA A 149 7.33 3.77 -6.08
CA ALA A 149 6.71 2.63 -6.75
C ALA A 149 5.28 2.39 -6.23
N GLY A 150 4.34 2.17 -7.15
CA GLY A 150 2.92 1.97 -6.85
C GLY A 150 2.63 0.80 -5.90
N ALA A 151 3.59 -0.11 -5.80
CA ALA A 151 3.51 -1.27 -4.90
C ALA A 151 3.69 -0.91 -3.40
N VAL A 152 4.22 0.28 -3.06
CA VAL A 152 4.58 0.68 -1.68
C VAL A 152 4.30 2.16 -1.40
N GLN A 153 3.30 2.73 -2.04
CA GLN A 153 2.98 4.14 -1.79
C GLN A 153 2.34 4.33 -0.42
N PHE A 154 2.95 5.19 0.39
CA PHE A 154 2.44 5.61 1.68
C PHE A 154 2.22 7.11 1.67
N LEU A 155 1.01 7.55 2.02
CA LEU A 155 0.56 8.91 1.80
C LEU A 155 0.08 9.55 3.09
N ARG A 156 0.37 10.84 3.23
CA ARG A 156 -0.34 11.69 4.20
C ARG A 156 -1.81 11.76 3.81
N ARG A 157 -2.73 11.61 4.76
CA ARG A 157 -4.19 11.65 4.51
C ARG A 157 -4.60 12.89 3.73
N GLU A 158 -4.12 14.05 4.15
CA GLU A 158 -4.43 15.32 3.48
C GLU A 158 -3.98 15.31 2.00
N CYS A 159 -2.80 14.78 1.71
CA CYS A 159 -2.32 14.62 0.34
C CYS A 159 -3.24 13.68 -0.47
N PHE A 160 -3.60 12.52 0.10
CA PHE A 160 -4.49 11.56 -0.52
C PHE A 160 -5.87 12.16 -0.85
N GLU A 161 -6.44 12.93 0.07
CA GLU A 161 -7.72 13.61 -0.13
C GLU A 161 -7.63 14.70 -1.22
N GLN A 162 -6.57 15.51 -1.22
CA GLN A 162 -6.35 16.56 -2.23
C GLN A 162 -6.10 16.01 -3.64
N THR A 163 -5.46 14.85 -3.75
CA THR A 163 -5.25 14.19 -5.06
C THR A 163 -6.50 13.51 -5.59
N GLY A 164 -7.53 13.32 -4.76
CA GLY A 164 -8.72 12.55 -5.10
C GLY A 164 -8.48 11.03 -5.14
N GLY A 165 -7.36 10.55 -4.58
CA GLY A 165 -6.97 9.15 -4.56
C GLY A 165 -6.44 8.65 -5.91
N LEU A 166 -6.44 7.32 -6.09
CA LEU A 166 -5.95 6.69 -7.33
C LEU A 166 -6.94 6.86 -8.48
N PRO A 167 -6.55 7.50 -9.61
CA PRO A 167 -7.39 7.60 -10.79
C PRO A 167 -7.51 6.24 -11.49
N ALA A 168 -8.71 5.89 -11.98
CA ALA A 168 -8.90 4.67 -12.76
C ALA A 168 -8.48 4.92 -14.21
N LEU A 169 -7.24 4.63 -14.55
CA LEU A 169 -6.71 4.77 -15.90
C LEU A 169 -6.80 3.44 -16.65
N ARG A 170 -7.13 3.51 -17.93
CA ARG A 170 -7.35 2.33 -18.78
C ARG A 170 -6.08 1.49 -18.99
N TYR A 171 -4.92 2.15 -19.02
CA TYR A 171 -3.64 1.53 -19.40
C TYR A 171 -2.59 1.53 -18.28
N GLY A 172 -3.00 1.74 -17.01
CA GLY A 172 -2.09 1.85 -15.89
C GLY A 172 -1.48 3.26 -15.72
N GLY A 173 -0.57 3.42 -14.76
CA GLY A 173 0.07 4.70 -14.45
C GLY A 173 -0.72 5.55 -13.44
N GLU A 174 -1.64 4.92 -12.72
CA GLU A 174 -2.44 5.53 -11.67
C GLU A 174 -1.60 6.08 -10.52
N ASP A 175 -0.51 5.39 -10.20
CA ASP A 175 0.50 5.79 -9.21
C ASP A 175 1.24 7.05 -9.63
N ALA A 176 1.76 7.07 -10.84
CA ALA A 176 2.44 8.23 -11.41
C ALA A 176 1.51 9.44 -11.56
N ALA A 177 0.25 9.23 -11.99
CA ALA A 177 -0.73 10.30 -12.10
C ALA A 177 -1.05 10.90 -10.73
N MET A 178 -1.20 10.08 -9.69
CA MET A 178 -1.40 10.56 -8.31
C MET A 178 -0.19 11.36 -7.81
N GLU A 179 1.05 10.92 -8.08
CA GLU A 179 2.25 11.66 -7.73
C GLU A 179 2.35 13.01 -8.44
N ILE A 180 2.03 13.06 -9.75
CA ILE A 180 2.01 14.32 -10.50
C ILE A 180 1.00 15.28 -9.88
N THR A 181 -0.22 14.78 -9.58
CA THR A 181 -1.26 15.59 -8.94
C THR A 181 -0.82 16.08 -7.56
N ALA A 182 -0.18 15.23 -6.74
CA ALA A 182 0.36 15.63 -5.44
C ALA A 182 1.39 16.77 -5.59
N ARG A 183 2.32 16.66 -6.52
CA ARG A 183 3.31 17.72 -6.80
C ARG A 183 2.67 19.02 -7.28
N MET A 184 1.60 18.95 -8.07
CA MET A 184 0.82 20.14 -8.48
C MET A 184 0.17 20.86 -7.29
N HIS A 185 -0.18 20.12 -6.22
CA HIS A 185 -0.66 20.66 -4.95
C HIS A 185 0.47 21.10 -3.98
N GLY A 186 1.74 21.04 -4.42
CA GLY A 186 2.90 21.46 -3.62
C GLY A 186 3.44 20.43 -2.65
N TRP A 187 2.98 19.18 -2.75
CA TRP A 187 3.52 18.06 -1.98
C TRP A 187 4.84 17.58 -2.58
N ARG A 188 5.72 17.06 -1.72
CA ARG A 188 6.89 16.28 -2.14
C ARG A 188 6.56 14.81 -2.23
N THR A 189 7.18 14.14 -3.20
CA THR A 189 7.17 12.69 -3.35
C THR A 189 8.61 12.17 -3.24
N GLN A 190 8.85 11.10 -2.49
CA GLN A 190 10.21 10.62 -2.21
C GLN A 190 10.29 9.12 -1.98
N THR A 191 11.21 8.46 -2.66
CA THR A 191 11.69 7.11 -2.30
C THR A 191 12.90 7.22 -1.38
N PHE A 192 12.87 6.48 -0.28
CA PHE A 192 13.97 6.37 0.68
C PHE A 192 14.73 5.06 0.42
N PRO A 193 15.95 5.09 -0.14
CA PRO A 193 16.68 3.89 -0.53
C PRO A 193 17.06 2.98 0.63
N GLU A 194 17.15 3.52 1.83
CA GLU A 194 17.48 2.82 3.06
C GLU A 194 16.29 2.06 3.68
N LEU A 195 15.07 2.29 3.20
CA LEU A 195 13.88 1.54 3.60
C LEU A 195 13.71 0.34 2.66
N LYS A 196 13.64 -0.86 3.24
CA LYS A 196 13.52 -2.12 2.50
C LYS A 196 12.35 -2.95 3.00
#